data_0f0b7c7899b5276755c0c78fa621e55c
#
_entry.id   0f0b7c7899b5276755c0c78fa621e55c
#
_cell.length_a   1.000
_cell.length_b   1.000
_cell.length_c   1.000
_cell.angle_alpha   90.00
_cell.angle_beta   90.00
_cell.angle_gamma   90.00
#
_symmetry.space_group_name_H-M   'P 1'
#
loop_
_entity.id
_entity.type
_entity.pdbx_description
1 polymer ?
#
loop_
_entity_poly.entity_id
_entity_poly.type
_entity_poly.pdbx_seq_one_letter_code
_entity_poly.pdbx_strand_id
1 'polypeptide(L)'
;YIRQDLTWKQILPVGIISYAFNLNLSAWVGGIAMRYRLYSRLGVSKGNIAKILGLSLATNWFGYMTISGAVFASGLVRMPPGWKLSSDALQIVGVVLLLVSAGYLLACRFAKRREWSIRGVEIDLPSLRMAVLQLALGALNWSLMAAVIFTLLPSKLDYPLVLGVLL
;
A
#
# COMPACT_ATOMS: atom_id res chain seq x y z
N TYR A 1 -11.57 -8.49 -10.45
CA TYR A 1 -11.64 -9.31 -9.25
C TYR A 1 -13.01 -9.25 -8.57
N ILE A 2 -13.56 -8.07 -8.41
CA ILE A 2 -14.95 -7.89 -8.00
C ILE A 2 -15.74 -7.66 -9.29
N ARG A 3 -16.51 -8.67 -9.73
CA ARG A 3 -17.38 -8.54 -10.92
C ARG A 3 -18.43 -7.49 -10.62
N GLN A 4 -18.27 -6.33 -11.20
CA GLN A 4 -19.24 -5.24 -11.21
C GLN A 4 -19.28 -4.73 -12.65
N ASP A 5 -20.46 -4.50 -13.17
CA ASP A 5 -20.67 -3.98 -14.53
C ASP A 5 -20.37 -2.46 -14.62
N LEU A 6 -19.35 -2.01 -13.89
CA LEU A 6 -18.90 -0.62 -13.90
C LEU A 6 -17.90 -0.41 -15.02
N THR A 7 -18.13 0.63 -15.79
CA THR A 7 -17.21 1.07 -16.84
C THR A 7 -16.04 1.87 -16.26
N TRP A 8 -14.91 1.90 -16.99
CA TRP A 8 -13.77 2.75 -16.63
C TRP A 8 -14.13 4.22 -16.43
N LYS A 9 -15.10 4.74 -17.21
CA LYS A 9 -15.62 6.10 -17.10
C LYS A 9 -16.30 6.39 -15.77
N GLN A 10 -16.80 5.36 -15.09
CA GLN A 10 -17.40 5.46 -13.75
C GLN A 10 -16.38 5.27 -12.63
N ILE A 11 -15.43 4.34 -12.80
CA ILE A 11 -14.44 4.00 -11.78
C ILE A 11 -13.36 5.10 -11.64
N LEU A 12 -12.87 5.63 -12.75
CA LEU A 12 -11.78 6.61 -12.77
C LEU A 12 -12.12 7.89 -12.00
N PRO A 13 -13.29 8.54 -12.18
CA PRO A 13 -13.67 9.70 -11.38
C PRO A 13 -13.75 9.40 -9.88
N VAL A 14 -14.25 8.22 -9.48
CA VAL A 14 -14.28 7.81 -8.07
C VAL A 14 -12.87 7.77 -7.50
N GLY A 15 -11.93 7.20 -8.23
CA GLY A 15 -10.51 7.14 -7.83
C GLY A 15 -9.91 8.53 -7.67
N ILE A 16 -10.02 9.38 -8.69
CA ILE A 16 -9.45 10.74 -8.71
C ILE A 16 -10.04 11.61 -7.59
N ILE A 17 -11.37 11.67 -7.49
CA ILE A 17 -12.05 12.48 -6.48
C ILE A 17 -11.67 12.01 -5.08
N SER A 18 -11.75 10.71 -4.81
CA SER A 18 -11.41 10.16 -3.50
C SER A 18 -9.94 10.42 -3.13
N TYR A 19 -9.03 10.34 -4.10
CA TYR A 19 -7.62 10.63 -3.87
C TYR A 19 -7.37 12.12 -3.60
N ALA A 20 -8.03 13.01 -4.33
CA ALA A 20 -7.96 14.44 -4.08
C ALA A 20 -8.45 14.80 -2.67
N PHE A 21 -9.58 14.22 -2.24
CA PHE A 21 -10.09 14.39 -0.87
C PHE A 21 -9.15 13.76 0.19
N ASN A 22 -8.52 12.62 -0.12
CA ASN A 22 -7.54 12.01 0.77
C ASN A 22 -6.33 12.91 1.02
N LEU A 23 -5.82 13.56 -0.02
CA LEU A 23 -4.68 14.48 0.09
C LEU A 23 -5.01 15.76 0.86
N ASN A 24 -6.25 16.26 0.72
CA ASN A 24 -6.64 17.57 1.29
C ASN A 24 -7.26 17.49 2.69
N LEU A 25 -7.95 16.40 3.02
CA LEU A 25 -8.69 16.28 4.28
C LEU A 25 -8.09 15.21 5.20
N SER A 26 -8.12 13.97 4.81
CA SER A 26 -7.46 12.84 5.48
C SER A 26 -7.77 11.53 4.78
N ALA A 27 -6.99 10.47 5.12
CA ALA A 27 -7.23 9.11 4.64
C ALA A 27 -8.62 8.58 5.02
N TRP A 28 -9.15 8.95 6.19
CA TRP A 28 -10.48 8.54 6.64
C TRP A 28 -11.59 9.19 5.84
N VAL A 29 -11.54 10.50 5.66
CA VAL A 29 -12.59 11.26 4.96
C VAL A 29 -12.51 11.03 3.45
N GLY A 30 -11.35 11.24 2.84
CA GLY A 30 -11.17 11.11 1.39
C GLY A 30 -11.01 9.66 0.96
N GLY A 31 -10.09 8.94 1.61
CA GLY A 31 -9.78 7.57 1.21
C GLY A 31 -10.94 6.60 1.45
N ILE A 32 -11.63 6.68 2.56
CA ILE A 32 -12.67 5.73 2.95
C ILE A 32 -14.07 6.29 2.72
N ALA A 33 -14.44 7.41 3.36
CA ALA A 33 -15.80 7.92 3.35
C ALA A 33 -16.26 8.37 1.95
N MET A 34 -15.40 9.08 1.20
CA MET A 34 -15.74 9.50 -0.17
C MET A 34 -15.85 8.33 -1.12
N ARG A 35 -14.94 7.34 -1.05
CA ARG A 35 -15.06 6.11 -1.85
C ARG A 35 -16.35 5.37 -1.54
N TYR A 36 -16.67 5.20 -0.25
CA TYR A 36 -17.90 4.56 0.16
C TYR A 36 -19.12 5.28 -0.43
N ARG A 37 -19.19 6.60 -0.30
CA ARG A 37 -20.31 7.41 -0.79
C ARG A 37 -20.45 7.34 -2.32
N LEU A 38 -19.32 7.45 -3.05
CA LEU A 38 -19.35 7.45 -4.51
C LEU A 38 -19.70 6.06 -5.07
N TYR A 39 -19.12 5.00 -4.54
CA TYR A 39 -19.47 3.63 -4.97
C TYR A 39 -20.90 3.26 -4.59
N SER A 40 -21.43 3.70 -3.44
CA SER A 40 -22.83 3.51 -3.06
C SER A 40 -23.78 4.18 -4.05
N ARG A 41 -23.44 5.37 -4.56
CA ARG A 41 -24.22 6.08 -5.59
C ARG A 41 -24.20 5.34 -6.94
N LEU A 42 -23.17 4.59 -7.23
CA LEU A 42 -23.06 3.74 -8.41
C LEU A 42 -23.74 2.38 -8.24
N GLY A 43 -24.47 2.16 -7.15
CA GLY A 43 -25.19 0.93 -6.90
C GLY A 43 -24.33 -0.24 -6.40
N VAL A 44 -23.07 0.01 -6.04
CA VAL A 44 -22.19 -1.04 -5.51
C VAL A 44 -22.63 -1.47 -4.13
N SER A 45 -22.76 -2.78 -3.89
CA SER A 45 -23.17 -3.33 -2.61
C SER A 45 -22.15 -2.99 -1.50
N LYS A 46 -22.63 -2.83 -0.26
CA LYS A 46 -21.78 -2.50 0.90
C LYS A 46 -20.62 -3.50 1.09
N GLY A 47 -20.87 -4.79 0.87
CA GLY A 47 -19.84 -5.84 0.95
C GLY A 47 -18.74 -5.65 -0.09
N ASN A 48 -19.12 -5.36 -1.34
CA ASN A 48 -18.15 -5.10 -2.42
C ASN A 48 -17.36 -3.81 -2.18
N ILE A 49 -17.98 -2.76 -1.64
CA ILE A 49 -17.28 -1.54 -1.25
C ILE A 49 -16.24 -1.85 -0.16
N ALA A 50 -16.61 -2.63 0.85
CA ALA A 50 -15.66 -3.05 1.90
C ALA A 50 -14.49 -3.85 1.32
N LYS A 51 -14.74 -4.78 0.39
CA LYS A 51 -13.68 -5.52 -0.33
C LYS A 51 -12.76 -4.58 -1.13
N ILE A 52 -13.29 -3.60 -1.85
CA ILE A 52 -12.51 -2.60 -2.60
C ILE A 52 -11.62 -1.79 -1.66
N LEU A 53 -12.18 -1.31 -0.56
CA LEU A 53 -11.44 -0.53 0.44
C LEU A 53 -10.36 -1.38 1.10
N GLY A 54 -10.69 -2.59 1.53
CA GLY A 54 -9.73 -3.53 2.14
C GLY A 54 -8.57 -3.85 1.19
N LEU A 55 -8.87 -4.13 -0.09
CA LEU A 55 -7.86 -4.39 -1.11
C LEU A 55 -6.96 -3.17 -1.35
N SER A 56 -7.53 -1.96 -1.36
CA SER A 56 -6.78 -0.71 -1.52
C SER A 56 -5.84 -0.46 -0.33
N LEU A 57 -6.32 -0.69 0.90
CA LEU A 57 -5.50 -0.58 2.11
C LEU A 57 -4.38 -1.63 2.11
N ALA A 58 -4.70 -2.88 1.80
CA ALA A 58 -3.72 -3.96 1.71
C ALA A 58 -2.62 -3.63 0.67
N THR A 59 -3.01 -3.13 -0.51
CA THR A 59 -2.06 -2.70 -1.55
C THR A 59 -1.08 -1.65 -1.03
N ASN A 60 -1.60 -0.64 -0.33
CA ASN A 60 -0.77 0.43 0.22
C ASN A 60 0.21 -0.10 1.30
N TRP A 61 -0.29 -0.88 2.25
CA TRP A 61 0.53 -1.39 3.35
C TRP A 61 1.55 -2.44 2.91
N PHE A 62 1.17 -3.39 2.04
CA PHE A 62 2.13 -4.36 1.51
C PHE A 62 3.16 -3.72 0.60
N GLY A 63 2.78 -2.70 -0.17
CA GLY A 63 3.73 -1.91 -0.95
C GLY A 63 4.72 -1.17 -0.05
N TYR A 64 4.22 -0.53 1.02
CA TYR A 64 5.05 0.11 2.04
C TYR A 64 6.04 -0.89 2.67
N MET A 65 5.54 -2.03 3.16
CA MET A 65 6.40 -3.06 3.77
C MET A 65 7.47 -3.58 2.80
N THR A 66 7.12 -3.74 1.53
CA THR A 66 8.06 -4.22 0.52
C THR A 66 9.18 -3.23 0.26
N ILE A 67 8.84 -1.95 0.03
CA ILE A 67 9.86 -0.93 -0.26
C ILE A 67 10.69 -0.60 0.99
N SER A 68 10.06 -0.48 2.17
CA SER A 68 10.76 -0.28 3.44
C SER A 68 11.70 -1.45 3.72
N GLY A 69 11.20 -2.67 3.54
CA GLY A 69 12.01 -3.87 3.70
C GLY A 69 13.24 -3.88 2.81
N ALA A 70 13.08 -3.54 1.53
CA ALA A 70 14.19 -3.48 0.58
C ALA A 70 15.21 -2.38 0.94
N VAL A 71 14.74 -1.19 1.28
CA VAL A 71 15.60 -0.05 1.63
C VAL A 71 16.36 -0.30 2.94
N PHE A 72 15.69 -0.81 3.97
CA PHE A 72 16.33 -1.05 5.26
C PHE A 72 17.28 -2.25 5.22
N ALA A 73 16.87 -3.35 4.58
CA ALA A 73 17.73 -4.52 4.46
C ALA A 73 18.99 -4.27 3.61
N SER A 74 18.94 -3.33 2.66
CA SER A 74 20.10 -2.98 1.83
C SER A 74 21.21 -2.22 2.60
N GLY A 75 20.92 -1.70 3.82
CA GLY A 75 21.87 -0.90 4.58
C GLY A 75 22.19 0.48 3.99
N LEU A 76 21.41 0.92 2.99
CA LEU A 76 21.58 2.25 2.36
C LEU A 76 21.27 3.40 3.33
N VAL A 77 20.40 3.15 4.30
CA VAL A 77 20.05 4.12 5.33
C VAL A 77 20.97 3.94 6.53
N ARG A 78 21.91 4.87 6.71
CA ARG A 78 22.80 4.90 7.89
C ARG A 78 22.22 5.82 8.95
N MET A 79 22.08 5.30 10.16
CA MET A 79 21.61 6.11 11.27
C MET A 79 22.72 7.03 11.78
N PRO A 80 22.40 8.30 12.12
CA PRO A 80 23.36 9.20 12.75
C PRO A 80 23.86 8.65 14.09
N PRO A 81 25.12 8.92 14.46
CA PRO A 81 25.68 8.51 15.75
C PRO A 81 24.86 9.15 16.89
N GLY A 82 24.46 8.34 17.87
CA GLY A 82 23.67 8.79 19.02
C GLY A 82 22.17 8.45 18.96
N TRP A 83 21.68 7.88 17.86
CA TRP A 83 20.32 7.36 17.81
C TRP A 83 20.22 6.02 18.55
N LYS A 84 19.05 5.79 19.21
CA LYS A 84 18.78 4.55 19.96
C LYS A 84 18.66 3.30 19.07
N LEU A 85 18.41 3.48 17.77
CA LEU A 85 18.32 2.41 16.79
C LEU A 85 19.68 2.26 16.07
N SER A 86 20.27 1.07 16.13
CA SER A 86 21.46 0.76 15.37
C SER A 86 21.14 0.47 13.91
N SER A 87 22.09 0.67 13.00
CA SER A 87 21.94 0.31 11.59
C SER A 87 21.63 -1.18 11.41
N ASP A 88 22.20 -2.05 12.26
CA ASP A 88 21.95 -3.49 12.22
C ASP A 88 20.51 -3.83 12.62
N ALA A 89 19.96 -3.15 13.65
CA ALA A 89 18.57 -3.32 14.04
C ALA A 89 17.61 -2.92 12.89
N LEU A 90 17.93 -1.84 12.17
CA LEU A 90 17.15 -1.40 11.01
C LEU A 90 17.20 -2.44 9.87
N GLN A 91 18.37 -3.04 9.62
CA GLN A 91 18.50 -4.11 8.63
C GLN A 91 17.68 -5.35 9.02
N ILE A 92 17.68 -5.74 10.29
CA ILE A 92 16.85 -6.85 10.79
C ILE A 92 15.37 -6.55 10.56
N VAL A 93 14.89 -5.33 10.88
CA VAL A 93 13.52 -4.90 10.59
C VAL A 93 13.24 -4.99 9.10
N GLY A 94 14.16 -4.55 8.25
CA GLY A 94 14.03 -4.65 6.80
C GLY A 94 13.84 -6.08 6.32
N VAL A 95 14.67 -7.02 6.82
CA VAL A 95 14.56 -8.44 6.49
C VAL A 95 13.21 -9.01 6.95
N VAL A 96 12.76 -8.68 8.16
CA VAL A 96 11.45 -9.13 8.66
C VAL A 96 10.31 -8.63 7.77
N LEU A 97 10.32 -7.36 7.33
CA LEU A 97 9.33 -6.80 6.43
C LEU A 97 9.31 -7.52 5.06
N LEU A 98 10.49 -7.86 4.52
CA LEU A 98 10.60 -8.65 3.29
C LEU A 98 10.06 -10.06 3.48
N LEU A 99 10.33 -10.71 4.61
CA LEU A 99 9.79 -12.03 4.92
C LEU A 99 8.26 -12.01 5.03
N VAL A 100 7.68 -10.97 5.63
CA VAL A 100 6.22 -10.78 5.67
C VAL A 100 5.65 -10.62 4.25
N SER A 101 6.29 -9.79 3.41
CA SER A 101 5.87 -9.59 2.02
C SER A 101 5.99 -10.88 1.20
N ALA A 102 7.07 -11.64 1.38
CA ALA A 102 7.26 -12.96 0.75
C ALA A 102 6.23 -13.97 1.25
N GLY A 103 5.96 -14.01 2.56
CA GLY A 103 4.92 -14.83 3.17
C GLY A 103 3.54 -14.57 2.58
N TYR A 104 3.20 -13.29 2.35
CA TYR A 104 1.96 -12.90 1.67
C TYR A 104 1.90 -13.45 0.23
N LEU A 105 2.99 -13.33 -0.55
CA LEU A 105 3.04 -13.87 -1.91
C LEU A 105 2.93 -15.41 -1.92
N LEU A 106 3.59 -16.07 -0.97
CA LEU A 106 3.50 -17.53 -0.81
C LEU A 106 2.08 -17.95 -0.42
N ALA A 107 1.43 -17.22 0.50
CA ALA A 107 0.04 -17.46 0.82
C ALA A 107 -0.86 -17.32 -0.41
N CYS A 108 -0.69 -16.27 -1.22
CA CYS A 108 -1.44 -16.08 -2.47
C CYS A 108 -1.17 -17.17 -3.50
N ARG A 109 0.02 -17.82 -3.46
CA ARG A 109 0.42 -18.90 -4.39
C ARG A 109 -0.11 -20.26 -3.97
N PHE A 110 -0.04 -20.57 -2.67
CA PHE A 110 -0.24 -21.93 -2.15
C PHE A 110 -1.53 -22.12 -1.34
N ALA A 111 -2.24 -21.04 -0.96
CA ALA A 111 -3.47 -21.17 -0.19
C ALA A 111 -4.52 -21.98 -0.96
N LYS A 112 -4.91 -23.12 -0.40
CA LYS A 112 -5.99 -23.96 -0.92
C LYS A 112 -7.36 -23.32 -0.76
N ARG A 113 -7.56 -22.58 0.33
CA ARG A 113 -8.76 -21.78 0.57
C ARG A 113 -8.45 -20.30 0.28
N ARG A 114 -9.19 -19.72 -0.65
CA ARG A 114 -9.03 -18.31 -1.03
C ARG A 114 -10.06 -17.39 -0.39
N GLU A 115 -11.10 -17.97 0.16
CA GLU A 115 -12.21 -17.24 0.79
C GLU A 115 -12.21 -17.54 2.29
N TRP A 116 -12.10 -16.51 3.09
CA TRP A 116 -12.14 -16.60 4.54
C TRP A 116 -13.26 -15.69 5.03
N SER A 117 -14.19 -16.21 5.82
CA SER A 117 -15.20 -15.41 6.47
C SER A 117 -14.79 -15.19 7.92
N ILE A 118 -14.40 -13.95 8.25
CA ILE A 118 -14.07 -13.56 9.63
C ILE A 118 -15.09 -12.53 10.08
N ARG A 119 -15.91 -12.87 11.06
CA ARG A 119 -16.95 -12.00 11.63
C ARG A 119 -17.90 -11.41 10.57
N GLY A 120 -18.28 -12.21 9.57
CA GLY A 120 -19.20 -11.76 8.50
C GLY A 120 -18.55 -10.92 7.40
N VAL A 121 -17.23 -10.70 7.45
CA VAL A 121 -16.45 -10.09 6.36
C VAL A 121 -15.78 -11.19 5.56
N GLU A 122 -16.12 -11.29 4.30
CA GLU A 122 -15.45 -12.19 3.36
C GLU A 122 -14.12 -11.57 2.91
N ILE A 123 -13.03 -12.22 3.25
CA ILE A 123 -11.68 -11.84 2.84
C ILE A 123 -11.23 -12.80 1.76
N ASP A 124 -11.07 -12.29 0.56
CA ASP A 124 -10.62 -13.08 -0.58
C ASP A 124 -9.12 -12.81 -0.81
N LEU A 125 -8.31 -13.87 -0.79
CA LEU A 125 -6.90 -13.78 -1.19
C LEU A 125 -6.80 -13.57 -2.71
N PRO A 126 -6.09 -12.53 -3.17
CA PRO A 126 -5.91 -12.28 -4.59
C PRO A 126 -5.07 -13.37 -5.26
N SER A 127 -5.13 -13.44 -6.58
CA SER A 127 -4.21 -14.29 -7.35
C SER A 127 -2.78 -13.79 -7.19
N LEU A 128 -1.79 -14.66 -7.38
CA LEU A 128 -0.39 -14.28 -7.28
C LEU A 128 -0.03 -13.08 -8.19
N ARG A 129 -0.58 -13.05 -9.41
CA ARG A 129 -0.38 -11.91 -10.34
C ARG A 129 -0.90 -10.60 -9.75
N MET A 130 -2.08 -10.63 -9.14
CA MET A 130 -2.65 -9.45 -8.48
C MET A 130 -1.84 -9.06 -7.24
N ALA A 131 -1.38 -10.03 -6.44
CA ALA A 131 -0.54 -9.75 -5.28
C ALA A 131 0.78 -9.09 -5.68
N VAL A 132 1.47 -9.61 -6.71
CA VAL A 132 2.70 -8.98 -7.23
C VAL A 132 2.42 -7.57 -7.75
N LEU A 133 1.33 -7.38 -8.50
CA LEU A 133 0.95 -6.05 -8.98
C LEU A 133 0.66 -5.08 -7.83
N GLN A 134 0.00 -5.54 -6.76
CA GLN A 134 -0.25 -4.74 -5.57
C GLN A 134 1.06 -4.28 -4.90
N LEU A 135 2.02 -5.20 -4.71
CA LEU A 135 3.31 -4.86 -4.12
C LEU A 135 4.06 -3.85 -5.00
N ALA A 136 4.09 -4.08 -6.32
CA ALA A 136 4.76 -3.20 -7.27
C ALA A 136 4.14 -1.80 -7.31
N LEU A 137 2.80 -1.72 -7.41
CA LEU A 137 2.09 -0.42 -7.43
C LEU A 137 2.23 0.33 -6.11
N GLY A 138 2.13 -0.37 -4.98
CA GLY A 138 2.33 0.24 -3.67
C GLY A 138 3.76 0.73 -3.46
N ALA A 139 4.77 -0.06 -3.81
CA ALA A 139 6.17 0.35 -3.76
C ALA A 139 6.45 1.54 -4.69
N LEU A 140 5.91 1.51 -5.92
CA LEU A 140 6.02 2.63 -6.86
C LEU A 140 5.38 3.91 -6.30
N ASN A 141 4.19 3.81 -5.69
CA ASN A 141 3.52 4.96 -5.09
C ASN A 141 4.38 5.62 -4.00
N TRP A 142 4.95 4.85 -3.08
CA TRP A 142 5.83 5.37 -2.03
C TRP A 142 7.14 5.93 -2.59
N SER A 143 7.72 5.29 -3.61
CA SER A 143 8.91 5.80 -4.30
C SER A 143 8.63 7.13 -5.00
N LEU A 144 7.47 7.29 -5.66
CA LEU A 144 7.09 8.55 -6.29
C LEU A 144 6.86 9.66 -5.26
N MET A 145 6.25 9.36 -4.11
CA MET A 145 6.12 10.33 -3.01
C MET A 145 7.49 10.78 -2.51
N ALA A 146 8.44 9.85 -2.32
CA ALA A 146 9.80 10.21 -1.96
C ALA A 146 10.52 11.05 -3.04
N ALA A 147 10.28 10.73 -4.32
CA ALA A 147 10.84 11.51 -5.43
C ALA A 147 10.32 12.96 -5.45
N VAL A 148 9.04 13.17 -5.18
CA VAL A 148 8.47 14.52 -5.04
C VAL A 148 9.15 15.28 -3.89
N ILE A 149 9.29 14.66 -2.72
CA ILE A 149 9.99 15.28 -1.58
C ILE A 149 11.45 15.57 -1.94
N PHE A 150 12.13 14.62 -2.56
CA PHE A 150 13.53 14.77 -3.00
C PHE A 150 13.72 15.96 -3.94
N THR A 151 12.81 16.18 -4.91
CA THR A 151 12.87 17.31 -5.83
C THR A 151 12.58 18.66 -5.18
N LEU A 152 11.83 18.67 -4.08
CA LEU A 152 11.49 19.89 -3.34
C LEU A 152 12.54 20.27 -2.28
N LEU A 153 13.41 19.34 -1.89
CA LEU A 153 14.46 19.60 -0.91
C LEU A 153 15.64 20.32 -1.58
N PRO A 154 16.06 21.50 -1.09
CA PRO A 154 17.16 22.27 -1.67
C PRO A 154 18.55 21.71 -1.32
N SER A 155 18.67 20.50 -0.88
CA SER A 155 19.85 19.96 -0.23
C SER A 155 20.52 18.83 -1.01
N LYS A 156 21.80 18.60 -0.72
CA LYS A 156 22.64 17.52 -1.23
C LYS A 156 22.36 16.15 -0.59
N LEU A 157 21.05 15.84 -0.37
CA LEU A 157 20.65 14.56 0.20
C LEU A 157 20.50 13.54 -0.92
N ASP A 158 20.94 12.32 -0.66
CA ASP A 158 20.75 11.22 -1.61
C ASP A 158 19.31 10.71 -1.57
N TYR A 159 18.76 10.33 -2.73
CA TYR A 159 17.40 9.80 -2.83
C TYR A 159 17.10 8.61 -1.89
N PRO A 160 18.02 7.61 -1.71
CA PRO A 160 17.80 6.53 -0.76
C PRO A 160 17.61 7.00 0.69
N LEU A 161 18.29 8.09 1.07
CA LEU A 161 18.14 8.66 2.42
C LEU A 161 16.75 9.32 2.56
N VAL A 162 16.32 10.09 1.57
CA VAL A 162 14.98 10.72 1.58
C VAL A 162 13.88 9.65 1.62
N LEU A 163 14.03 8.60 0.82
CA LEU A 163 13.11 7.47 0.81
C LEU A 163 13.10 6.75 2.16
N GLY A 164 14.27 6.50 2.75
CA GLY A 164 14.38 5.83 4.05
C GLY A 164 13.84 6.64 5.22
N VAL A 165 13.89 7.97 5.14
CA VAL A 165 13.29 8.86 6.17
C VAL A 165 11.77 8.95 6.02
N LEU A 166 11.24 8.82 4.78
CA LEU A 166 9.80 8.80 4.53
C LEU A 166 9.17 7.47 4.97
N LEU A 167 9.90 6.37 4.92
CA LEU A 167 9.48 5.01 5.27
C LEU A 167 9.68 4.68 6.75
#